data_0465aa4808a6fc96f969ca00c0826e50
#
_entry.id   0465aa4808a6fc96f969ca00c0826e50
#
_cell.length_a   1.000
_cell.length_b   1.000
_cell.length_c   1.000
_cell.angle_alpha   90.00
_cell.angle_beta   90.00
_cell.angle_gamma   90.00
#
_symmetry.space_group_name_H-M   'P 1'
#
loop_
_entity.id
_entity.type
_entity.pdbx_description
1 polymer ?
#
loop_
_entity_poly.entity_id
_entity_poly.type
_entity_poly.pdbx_seq_one_letter_code
_entity_poly.pdbx_strand_id
1 'polypeptide(L)'
;MKKAQQNKFDSLYQKHVNALIRQGKSEKTVDAYARAVRRIANYFDRCPDKLTVDDLKRYFDDLLKTHSWSTIKLDRNGLQFFYKHVLEKQWVWVDIIKPPSRKTLPDILTHEEIERIINSTHEARYRTYVLVLYSMGLRLGEALNLCIGDIDARQHRVHIRMGKGHKDRFVTLPDRALYALREYWATHRHPTFIFPTGKTATDRHRAKIVMDRGGLQKSFKAIVVSCNIHKKVTIHSLRHCYGTHLMEAGLNLRAIQQEMGHGSPKTTAIYTQLTEQVQQNTLDIVNTMVNRLSINLDQEG
;
A
#
# COMPACT_ATOMS: atom_id res chain seq x y z
N MET A 1 -9.75 34.39 6.40
CA MET A 1 -8.81 35.06 7.36
C MET A 1 -8.55 36.51 6.98
N LYS A 2 -8.41 37.44 7.96
CA LYS A 2 -7.89 38.79 7.70
C LYS A 2 -6.43 38.74 7.27
N LYS A 3 -5.95 39.71 6.45
CA LYS A 3 -4.61 39.71 5.86
C LYS A 3 -3.46 39.50 6.86
N ALA A 4 -3.54 40.14 8.04
CA ALA A 4 -2.52 39.97 9.08
C ALA A 4 -2.50 38.54 9.67
N GLN A 5 -3.64 37.89 9.81
CA GLN A 5 -3.74 36.48 10.25
C GLN A 5 -3.26 35.52 9.18
N GLN A 6 -3.50 35.83 7.90
CA GLN A 6 -3.00 35.04 6.78
C GLN A 6 -1.47 35.06 6.73
N ASN A 7 -0.87 36.23 6.81
CA ASN A 7 0.62 36.36 6.83
C ASN A 7 1.24 35.58 8.01
N LYS A 8 0.59 35.64 9.19
CA LYS A 8 1.04 34.86 10.35
C LYS A 8 0.92 33.36 10.11
N PHE A 9 -0.22 32.91 9.57
CA PHE A 9 -0.43 31.52 9.22
C PHE A 9 0.60 31.01 8.23
N ASP A 10 0.85 31.76 7.15
CA ASP A 10 1.81 31.39 6.12
C ASP A 10 3.24 31.25 6.69
N SER A 11 3.64 32.13 7.59
CA SER A 11 4.93 32.04 8.29
C SER A 11 5.02 30.79 9.17
N LEU A 12 3.99 30.51 9.98
CA LEU A 12 3.95 29.32 10.84
C LEU A 12 3.84 28.03 10.02
N TYR A 13 3.08 28.06 8.93
CA TYR A 13 2.96 26.94 8.01
C TYR A 13 4.31 26.59 7.36
N GLN A 14 5.08 27.60 6.91
CA GLN A 14 6.40 27.38 6.35
C GLN A 14 7.37 26.82 7.41
N LYS A 15 7.32 27.32 8.64
CA LYS A 15 8.08 26.75 9.77
C LYS A 15 7.73 25.28 10.00
N HIS A 16 6.45 24.92 9.87
CA HIS A 16 5.98 23.52 10.03
C HIS A 16 6.56 22.61 8.95
N VAL A 17 6.47 23.00 7.68
CA VAL A 17 7.05 22.25 6.57
C VAL A 17 8.56 22.07 6.75
N ASN A 18 9.27 23.16 7.07
CA ASN A 18 10.71 23.11 7.29
C ASN A 18 11.10 22.20 8.48
N ALA A 19 10.33 22.23 9.57
CA ALA A 19 10.57 21.37 10.73
C ALA A 19 10.35 19.87 10.39
N LEU A 20 9.34 19.54 9.57
CA LEU A 20 9.10 18.18 9.09
C LEU A 20 10.28 17.69 8.22
N ILE A 21 10.76 18.53 7.31
CA ILE A 21 11.90 18.19 6.44
C ILE A 21 13.15 17.97 7.27
N ARG A 22 13.46 18.88 8.22
CA ARG A 22 14.62 18.75 9.13
C ARG A 22 14.58 17.47 9.97
N GLN A 23 13.39 16.95 10.30
CA GLN A 23 13.24 15.65 10.98
C GLN A 23 13.27 14.45 10.04
N GLY A 24 13.64 14.61 8.78
CA GLY A 24 13.75 13.52 7.81
C GLY A 24 12.42 12.84 7.46
N LYS A 25 11.29 13.55 7.59
CA LYS A 25 10.00 12.99 7.20
C LYS A 25 9.92 12.85 5.69
N SER A 26 9.34 11.74 5.21
CA SER A 26 9.11 11.54 3.78
C SER A 26 8.18 12.60 3.20
N GLU A 27 8.34 12.95 1.92
CA GLU A 27 7.49 13.93 1.22
C GLU A 27 5.99 13.66 1.43
N LYS A 28 5.57 12.40 1.38
CA LYS A 28 4.18 12.01 1.65
C LYS A 28 3.72 12.32 3.07
N THR A 29 4.62 12.18 4.04
CA THR A 29 4.32 12.53 5.44
C THR A 29 4.28 14.04 5.61
N VAL A 30 5.21 14.77 4.98
CA VAL A 30 5.24 16.24 4.96
C VAL A 30 3.93 16.78 4.38
N ASP A 31 3.50 16.29 3.19
CA ASP A 31 2.23 16.70 2.58
C ASP A 31 1.03 16.38 3.46
N ALA A 32 0.96 15.18 4.04
CA ALA A 32 -0.16 14.77 4.89
C ALA A 32 -0.28 15.65 6.15
N TYR A 33 0.83 15.94 6.83
CA TYR A 33 0.85 16.74 8.05
C TYR A 33 0.63 18.22 7.75
N ALA A 34 1.20 18.73 6.66
CA ALA A 34 0.96 20.09 6.20
C ALA A 34 -0.52 20.31 5.82
N ARG A 35 -1.15 19.30 5.21
CA ARG A 35 -2.59 19.33 4.88
C ARG A 35 -3.46 19.38 6.12
N ALA A 36 -3.09 18.70 7.20
CA ALA A 36 -3.80 18.75 8.47
C ALA A 36 -3.84 20.17 9.04
N VAL A 37 -2.71 20.89 9.01
CA VAL A 37 -2.62 22.28 9.48
C VAL A 37 -3.45 23.22 8.60
N ARG A 38 -3.44 23.04 7.27
CA ARG A 38 -4.31 23.81 6.37
C ARG A 38 -5.79 23.53 6.63
N ARG A 39 -6.18 22.27 6.85
CA ARG A 39 -7.56 21.87 7.06
C ARG A 39 -8.16 22.52 8.30
N ILE A 40 -7.46 22.51 9.43
CA ILE A 40 -7.96 23.14 10.65
C ILE A 40 -8.01 24.67 10.54
N ALA A 41 -7.01 25.28 9.85
CA ALA A 41 -7.01 26.71 9.59
C ALA A 41 -8.21 27.14 8.73
N ASN A 42 -8.54 26.35 7.70
CA ASN A 42 -9.70 26.58 6.84
C ASN A 42 -11.03 26.35 7.60
N TYR A 43 -11.08 25.33 8.46
CA TYR A 43 -12.28 25.02 9.25
C TYR A 43 -12.69 26.19 10.16
N PHE A 44 -11.72 26.83 10.82
CA PHE A 44 -11.98 27.96 11.71
C PHE A 44 -11.87 29.33 11.04
N ASP A 45 -11.45 29.39 9.78
CA ASP A 45 -11.09 30.63 9.07
C ASP A 45 -10.13 31.53 9.85
N ARG A 46 -9.24 30.95 10.64
CA ARG A 46 -8.24 31.64 11.47
C ARG A 46 -6.96 30.82 11.66
N CYS A 47 -5.87 31.53 12.04
CA CYS A 47 -4.60 30.89 12.35
C CYS A 47 -4.74 29.94 13.56
N PRO A 48 -4.25 28.70 13.51
CA PRO A 48 -4.42 27.69 14.57
C PRO A 48 -3.67 27.97 15.88
N ASP A 49 -2.83 28.98 15.94
CA ASP A 49 -1.95 29.29 17.08
C ASP A 49 -2.71 29.66 18.38
N LYS A 50 -3.96 30.10 18.26
CA LYS A 50 -4.81 30.51 19.37
C LYS A 50 -6.05 29.62 19.57
N LEU A 51 -6.08 28.43 18.96
CA LEU A 51 -7.17 27.51 19.19
C LEU A 51 -7.12 26.96 20.62
N THR A 52 -8.28 26.89 21.24
CA THR A 52 -8.47 26.29 22.57
C THR A 52 -8.60 24.77 22.49
N VAL A 53 -8.57 24.10 23.63
CA VAL A 53 -8.83 22.64 23.71
C VAL A 53 -10.23 22.30 23.19
N ASP A 54 -11.23 23.14 23.51
CA ASP A 54 -12.61 22.91 23.08
C ASP A 54 -12.78 23.16 21.57
N ASP A 55 -12.01 24.08 20.98
CA ASP A 55 -11.92 24.22 19.53
C ASP A 55 -11.37 22.93 18.89
N LEU A 56 -10.31 22.34 19.44
CA LEU A 56 -9.74 21.09 18.93
C LEU A 56 -10.73 19.93 19.06
N LYS A 57 -11.43 19.79 20.18
CA LYS A 57 -12.47 18.77 20.37
C LYS A 57 -13.57 18.92 19.31
N ARG A 58 -14.14 20.12 19.16
CA ARG A 58 -15.17 20.40 18.15
C ARG A 58 -14.71 20.07 16.74
N TYR A 59 -13.48 20.43 16.38
CA TYR A 59 -12.90 20.09 15.07
C TYR A 59 -12.85 18.58 14.84
N PHE A 60 -12.37 17.82 15.82
CA PHE A 60 -12.28 16.38 15.70
C PHE A 60 -13.63 15.68 15.75
N ASP A 61 -14.60 16.19 16.49
CA ASP A 61 -15.97 15.68 16.52
C ASP A 61 -16.63 15.81 15.13
N ASP A 62 -16.43 16.92 14.44
CA ASP A 62 -16.93 17.10 13.08
C ASP A 62 -16.14 16.29 12.04
N LEU A 63 -14.84 16.13 12.25
CA LEU A 63 -14.02 15.28 11.40
C LEU A 63 -14.43 13.81 11.50
N LEU A 64 -14.83 13.32 12.69
CA LEU A 64 -15.34 11.97 12.93
C LEU A 64 -16.59 11.65 12.11
N LYS A 65 -17.44 12.65 11.86
CA LYS A 65 -18.66 12.49 11.06
C LYS A 65 -18.40 12.37 9.56
N THR A 66 -17.30 12.95 9.06
CA THR A 66 -17.09 13.18 7.63
C THR A 66 -15.87 12.46 7.05
N HIS A 67 -14.92 12.03 7.89
CA HIS A 67 -13.65 11.49 7.44
C HIS A 67 -13.37 10.10 8.02
N SER A 68 -12.53 9.34 7.29
CA SER A 68 -12.06 8.05 7.76
C SER A 68 -11.13 8.19 8.98
N TRP A 69 -11.11 7.15 9.83
CA TRP A 69 -10.18 7.08 10.95
C TRP A 69 -8.71 7.30 10.57
N SER A 70 -8.31 6.82 9.40
CA SER A 70 -6.93 7.02 8.90
C SER A 70 -6.63 8.50 8.66
N THR A 71 -7.57 9.27 8.13
CA THR A 71 -7.46 10.72 7.94
C THR A 71 -7.36 11.42 9.30
N ILE A 72 -8.27 11.10 10.23
CA ILE A 72 -8.32 11.68 11.57
C ILE A 72 -6.99 11.45 12.31
N LYS A 73 -6.44 10.23 12.23
CA LYS A 73 -5.14 9.91 12.82
C LYS A 73 -4.00 10.73 12.21
N LEU A 74 -4.02 10.96 10.90
CA LEU A 74 -3.02 11.79 10.22
C LEU A 74 -3.15 13.25 10.64
N ASP A 75 -4.36 13.77 10.71
CA ASP A 75 -4.62 15.14 11.16
C ASP A 75 -4.18 15.34 12.62
N ARG A 76 -4.54 14.41 13.51
CA ARG A 76 -4.08 14.44 14.89
C ARG A 76 -2.55 14.49 14.99
N ASN A 77 -1.86 13.61 14.28
CA ASN A 77 -0.40 13.54 14.31
C ASN A 77 0.24 14.81 13.71
N GLY A 78 -0.33 15.34 12.62
CA GLY A 78 0.14 16.58 11.98
C GLY A 78 -0.05 17.81 12.88
N LEU A 79 -1.19 17.92 13.55
CA LEU A 79 -1.46 18.99 14.51
C LEU A 79 -0.61 18.86 15.77
N GLN A 80 -0.46 17.64 16.32
CA GLN A 80 0.44 17.39 17.44
C GLN A 80 1.87 17.83 17.12
N PHE A 81 2.35 17.52 15.91
CA PHE A 81 3.66 17.98 15.46
C PHE A 81 3.74 19.48 15.38
N PHE A 82 2.72 20.14 14.81
CA PHE A 82 2.65 21.59 14.68
C PHE A 82 2.67 22.30 16.05
N TYR A 83 1.83 21.86 16.98
CA TYR A 83 1.80 22.44 18.33
C TYR A 83 3.13 22.26 19.06
N LYS A 84 3.71 21.06 19.02
CA LYS A 84 4.95 20.75 19.74
C LYS A 84 6.18 21.45 19.17
N HIS A 85 6.35 21.47 17.84
CA HIS A 85 7.61 21.85 17.20
C HIS A 85 7.59 23.23 16.52
N VAL A 86 6.41 23.86 16.40
CA VAL A 86 6.27 25.18 15.75
C VAL A 86 5.72 26.21 16.72
N LEU A 87 4.70 25.84 17.47
CA LEU A 87 4.11 26.73 18.47
C LEU A 87 4.79 26.60 19.85
N GLU A 88 5.61 25.55 20.04
CA GLU A 88 6.28 25.23 21.32
C GLU A 88 5.28 25.10 22.48
N LYS A 89 4.09 24.64 22.17
CA LYS A 89 2.99 24.43 23.12
C LYS A 89 2.85 22.96 23.48
N GLN A 90 2.46 22.70 24.70
CA GLN A 90 2.11 21.36 25.14
C GLN A 90 0.86 20.89 24.36
N TRP A 91 0.94 19.68 23.77
CA TRP A 91 -0.20 19.06 23.12
C TRP A 91 -1.15 18.53 24.18
N VAL A 92 -2.37 19.04 24.16
CA VAL A 92 -3.44 18.49 24.98
C VAL A 92 -4.06 17.31 24.24
N TRP A 93 -4.07 16.15 24.89
CA TRP A 93 -4.69 14.96 24.31
C TRP A 93 -6.20 15.21 24.15
N VAL A 94 -6.64 15.16 22.91
CA VAL A 94 -8.05 14.99 22.60
C VAL A 94 -8.27 13.49 22.57
N ASP A 95 -9.04 12.96 23.52
CA ASP A 95 -9.34 11.53 23.64
C ASP A 95 -10.22 11.07 22.48
N ILE A 96 -9.58 10.81 21.35
CA ILE A 96 -10.25 10.24 20.19
C ILE A 96 -10.12 8.73 20.28
N ILE A 97 -11.15 8.06 20.73
CA ILE A 97 -11.21 6.62 20.81
C ILE A 97 -11.45 6.05 19.42
N LYS A 98 -10.52 5.21 18.97
CA LYS A 98 -10.68 4.47 17.71
C LYS A 98 -11.91 3.57 17.82
N PRO A 99 -12.93 3.75 16.95
CA PRO A 99 -14.04 2.80 16.92
C PRO A 99 -13.52 1.39 16.64
N PRO A 100 -14.16 0.35 17.23
CA PRO A 100 -13.78 -1.03 16.99
C PRO A 100 -13.84 -1.29 15.47
N SER A 101 -12.68 -1.57 14.87
CA SER A 101 -12.63 -1.90 13.46
C SER A 101 -13.00 -3.36 13.27
N ARG A 102 -14.09 -3.64 12.57
CA ARG A 102 -14.33 -4.98 12.04
C ARG A 102 -13.18 -5.27 11.06
N LYS A 103 -12.36 -6.24 11.39
CA LYS A 103 -11.36 -6.77 10.46
C LYS A 103 -12.12 -7.58 9.41
N THR A 104 -12.46 -6.99 8.30
CA THR A 104 -12.91 -7.74 7.13
C THR A 104 -11.69 -8.32 6.43
N LEU A 105 -11.75 -9.61 6.11
CA LEU A 105 -10.75 -10.22 5.24
C LEU A 105 -10.86 -9.58 3.84
N PRO A 106 -9.74 -9.33 3.16
CA PRO A 106 -9.79 -8.83 1.80
C PRO A 106 -10.36 -9.88 0.84
N ASP A 107 -11.12 -9.43 -0.14
CA ASP A 107 -11.53 -10.30 -1.24
C ASP A 107 -10.30 -10.74 -2.04
N ILE A 108 -10.21 -12.04 -2.31
CA ILE A 108 -9.15 -12.64 -3.12
C ILE A 108 -9.70 -13.02 -4.49
N LEU A 109 -8.98 -12.63 -5.53
CA LEU A 109 -9.26 -13.03 -6.92
C LEU A 109 -8.75 -14.47 -7.12
N THR A 110 -9.50 -15.30 -7.84
CA THR A 110 -9.02 -16.61 -8.30
C THR A 110 -7.99 -16.46 -9.40
N HIS A 111 -7.29 -17.55 -9.76
CA HIS A 111 -6.34 -17.54 -10.87
C HIS A 111 -7.03 -17.18 -12.20
N GLU A 112 -8.23 -17.70 -12.45
CA GLU A 112 -9.04 -17.44 -13.64
C GLU A 112 -9.50 -15.98 -13.70
N GLU A 113 -9.87 -15.38 -12.55
CA GLU A 113 -10.23 -13.96 -12.50
C GLU A 113 -9.03 -13.05 -12.80
N ILE A 114 -7.83 -13.40 -12.28
CA ILE A 114 -6.59 -12.67 -12.58
C ILE A 114 -6.21 -12.81 -14.05
N GLU A 115 -6.28 -14.01 -14.60
CA GLU A 115 -6.04 -14.26 -16.02
C GLU A 115 -6.99 -13.46 -16.90
N ARG A 116 -8.28 -13.43 -16.57
CA ARG A 116 -9.28 -12.63 -17.27
C ARG A 116 -8.95 -11.14 -17.23
N ILE A 117 -8.56 -10.60 -16.08
CA ILE A 117 -8.14 -9.21 -15.92
C ILE A 117 -6.94 -8.90 -16.83
N ILE A 118 -5.91 -9.75 -16.82
CA ILE A 118 -4.70 -9.55 -17.62
C ILE A 118 -5.04 -9.60 -19.11
N ASN A 119 -5.81 -10.59 -19.56
CA ASN A 119 -6.17 -10.79 -20.96
C ASN A 119 -7.12 -9.70 -21.49
N SER A 120 -8.01 -9.17 -20.63
CA SER A 120 -8.90 -8.05 -20.99
C SER A 120 -8.21 -6.69 -20.92
N THR A 121 -6.95 -6.62 -20.50
CA THR A 121 -6.20 -5.36 -20.45
C THR A 121 -5.53 -5.10 -21.80
N HIS A 122 -6.15 -4.28 -22.65
CA HIS A 122 -5.66 -4.03 -24.02
C HIS A 122 -4.36 -3.21 -24.07
N GLU A 123 -4.21 -2.20 -23.18
CA GLU A 123 -3.00 -1.39 -23.15
C GLU A 123 -1.81 -2.17 -22.59
N ALA A 124 -0.78 -2.43 -23.41
CA ALA A 124 0.39 -3.21 -23.06
C ALA A 124 1.05 -2.74 -21.73
N ARG A 125 1.13 -1.42 -21.51
CA ARG A 125 1.70 -0.86 -20.28
C ARG A 125 0.95 -1.30 -19.01
N TYR A 126 -0.38 -1.31 -19.06
CA TYR A 126 -1.21 -1.70 -17.91
C TYR A 126 -1.24 -3.22 -17.77
N ARG A 127 -1.32 -3.95 -18.87
CA ARG A 127 -1.27 -5.41 -18.87
C ARG A 127 0.02 -5.93 -18.27
N THR A 128 1.17 -5.47 -18.74
CA THR A 128 2.48 -5.84 -18.18
C THR A 128 2.59 -5.44 -16.72
N TYR A 129 2.10 -4.26 -16.36
CA TYR A 129 2.13 -3.79 -14.99
C TYR A 129 1.30 -4.68 -14.03
N VAL A 130 0.10 -5.06 -14.41
CA VAL A 130 -0.80 -5.94 -13.62
C VAL A 130 -0.14 -7.31 -13.44
N LEU A 131 0.42 -7.89 -14.52
CA LEU A 131 1.13 -9.16 -14.46
C LEU A 131 2.32 -9.09 -13.51
N VAL A 132 3.17 -8.09 -13.64
CA VAL A 132 4.37 -7.86 -12.81
C VAL A 132 3.99 -7.68 -11.34
N LEU A 133 2.95 -6.91 -11.07
CA LEU A 133 2.51 -6.63 -9.70
C LEU A 133 1.95 -7.89 -9.01
N TYR A 134 1.21 -8.71 -9.74
CA TYR A 134 0.72 -9.99 -9.24
C TYR A 134 1.85 -11.00 -9.11
N SER A 135 2.63 -11.24 -10.16
CA SER A 135 3.61 -12.32 -10.21
C SER A 135 4.82 -12.17 -9.29
N MET A 136 5.08 -10.94 -8.80
CA MET A 136 6.17 -10.65 -7.86
C MET A 136 5.66 -10.05 -6.54
N GLY A 137 4.37 -9.95 -6.33
CA GLY A 137 3.77 -9.42 -5.11
C GLY A 137 4.23 -8.02 -4.71
N LEU A 138 4.59 -7.17 -5.67
CA LEU A 138 5.15 -5.85 -5.41
C LEU A 138 4.12 -4.87 -4.84
N ARG A 139 4.59 -3.86 -4.09
CA ARG A 139 3.76 -2.70 -3.79
C ARG A 139 3.61 -1.85 -5.04
N LEU A 140 2.47 -1.17 -5.19
CA LEU A 140 2.19 -0.34 -6.36
C LEU A 140 3.34 0.65 -6.67
N GLY A 141 3.88 1.33 -5.67
CA GLY A 141 5.00 2.26 -5.87
C GLY A 141 6.31 1.58 -6.22
N GLU A 142 6.56 0.37 -5.73
CA GLU A 142 7.76 -0.41 -6.06
C GLU A 142 7.76 -0.80 -7.54
N ALA A 143 6.64 -1.34 -8.01
CA ALA A 143 6.50 -1.72 -9.43
C ALA A 143 6.57 -0.52 -10.38
N LEU A 144 5.97 0.64 -10.02
CA LEU A 144 6.05 1.85 -10.85
C LEU A 144 7.47 2.38 -11.00
N ASN A 145 8.26 2.32 -9.94
CA ASN A 145 9.64 2.84 -9.93
C ASN A 145 10.68 1.80 -10.33
N LEU A 146 10.26 0.68 -10.90
CA LEU A 146 11.17 -0.37 -11.34
C LEU A 146 12.08 0.14 -12.45
N CYS A 147 13.39 0.00 -12.26
CA CYS A 147 14.41 0.37 -13.23
C CYS A 147 14.97 -0.87 -13.94
N ILE A 148 15.52 -0.67 -15.13
CA ILE A 148 16.17 -1.74 -15.90
C ILE A 148 17.31 -2.36 -15.10
N GLY A 149 18.12 -1.52 -14.44
CA GLY A 149 19.26 -1.94 -13.61
C GLY A 149 18.90 -2.70 -12.33
N ASP A 150 17.59 -2.80 -12.02
CA ASP A 150 17.11 -3.57 -10.87
C ASP A 150 16.85 -5.04 -11.24
N ILE A 151 16.84 -5.37 -12.54
CA ILE A 151 16.47 -6.69 -13.07
C ILE A 151 17.72 -7.54 -13.27
N ASP A 152 17.89 -8.57 -12.45
CA ASP A 152 18.93 -9.58 -12.61
C ASP A 152 18.31 -10.84 -13.25
N ALA A 153 18.33 -10.88 -14.58
CA ALA A 153 17.76 -11.98 -15.36
C ALA A 153 18.53 -13.30 -15.17
N ARG A 154 19.81 -13.26 -14.83
CA ARG A 154 20.63 -14.47 -14.62
C ARG A 154 20.29 -15.17 -13.32
N GLN A 155 20.00 -14.41 -12.28
CA GLN A 155 19.66 -14.93 -10.95
C GLN A 155 18.16 -14.98 -10.71
N HIS A 156 17.33 -14.74 -11.74
CA HIS A 156 15.86 -14.70 -11.66
C HIS A 156 15.34 -13.89 -10.46
N ARG A 157 15.87 -12.66 -10.29
CA ARG A 157 15.50 -11.78 -9.17
C ARG A 157 15.42 -10.31 -9.60
N VAL A 158 14.69 -9.55 -8.82
CA VAL A 158 14.59 -8.09 -8.95
C VAL A 158 14.98 -7.43 -7.64
N HIS A 159 15.84 -6.43 -7.71
CA HIS A 159 16.24 -5.63 -6.56
C HIS A 159 15.20 -4.53 -6.30
N ILE A 160 14.50 -4.61 -5.21
CA ILE A 160 13.56 -3.57 -4.78
C ILE A 160 14.28 -2.63 -3.85
N ARG A 161 14.64 -1.45 -4.37
CA ARG A 161 15.34 -0.40 -3.65
C ARG A 161 14.37 0.43 -2.81
N MET A 162 14.84 0.91 -1.66
CA MET A 162 14.12 1.83 -0.78
C MET A 162 12.67 1.40 -0.48
N GLY A 163 12.47 0.13 -0.23
CA GLY A 163 11.17 -0.42 0.20
C GLY A 163 10.65 0.28 1.47
N LYS A 164 9.47 -0.10 1.96
CA LYS A 164 8.89 0.48 3.18
C LYS A 164 9.88 0.37 4.35
N GLY A 165 10.27 1.51 4.92
CA GLY A 165 11.28 1.61 5.99
C GLY A 165 12.72 1.63 5.47
N HIS A 166 12.95 2.05 4.22
CA HIS A 166 14.28 2.17 3.58
C HIS A 166 15.08 0.86 3.57
N LYS A 167 14.40 -0.28 3.52
CA LYS A 167 15.05 -1.59 3.45
C LYS A 167 14.97 -2.13 2.03
N ASP A 168 16.12 -2.45 1.48
CA ASP A 168 16.24 -3.13 0.20
C ASP A 168 15.90 -4.61 0.35
N ARG A 169 15.38 -5.20 -0.70
CA ARG A 169 15.17 -6.66 -0.79
C ARG A 169 15.24 -7.14 -2.22
N PHE A 170 15.52 -8.39 -2.38
CA PHE A 170 15.33 -9.10 -3.65
C PHE A 170 13.97 -9.81 -3.63
N VAL A 171 13.33 -9.86 -4.79
CA VAL A 171 12.11 -10.65 -5.04
C VAL A 171 12.35 -11.58 -6.22
N THR A 172 11.71 -12.71 -6.22
CA THR A 172 11.78 -13.69 -7.32
C THR A 172 11.18 -13.12 -8.59
N LEU A 173 11.89 -13.28 -9.71
CA LEU A 173 11.47 -12.86 -11.05
C LEU A 173 11.07 -14.09 -11.88
N PRO A 174 9.77 -14.38 -12.04
CA PRO A 174 9.33 -15.47 -12.89
C PRO A 174 9.63 -15.19 -14.37
N ASP A 175 9.93 -16.25 -15.13
CA ASP A 175 10.28 -16.15 -16.57
C ASP A 175 9.22 -15.41 -17.38
N ARG A 176 7.95 -15.68 -17.11
CA ARG A 176 6.82 -15.03 -17.78
C ARG A 176 6.76 -13.54 -17.52
N ALA A 177 7.12 -13.10 -16.30
CA ALA A 177 7.24 -11.69 -15.96
C ALA A 177 8.43 -11.04 -16.66
N LEU A 178 9.58 -11.71 -16.68
CA LEU A 178 10.77 -11.25 -17.39
C LEU A 178 10.50 -11.08 -18.89
N TYR A 179 9.85 -12.06 -19.50
CA TYR A 179 9.44 -11.98 -20.91
C TYR A 179 8.55 -10.77 -21.16
N ALA A 180 7.49 -10.60 -20.39
CA ALA A 180 6.56 -9.47 -20.55
C ALA A 180 7.23 -8.11 -20.31
N LEU A 181 8.17 -8.03 -19.36
CA LEU A 181 8.96 -6.81 -19.11
C LEU A 181 9.83 -6.46 -20.33
N ARG A 182 10.49 -7.45 -20.93
CA ARG A 182 11.33 -7.28 -22.14
C ARG A 182 10.51 -6.83 -23.35
N GLU A 183 9.40 -7.52 -23.62
CA GLU A 183 8.47 -7.16 -24.69
C GLU A 183 7.95 -5.73 -24.55
N TYR A 184 7.50 -5.37 -23.35
CA TYR A 184 7.01 -4.02 -23.11
C TYR A 184 8.12 -2.98 -23.23
N TRP A 185 9.31 -3.22 -22.64
CA TRP A 185 10.44 -2.32 -22.71
C TRP A 185 10.91 -2.11 -24.18
N ALA A 186 10.89 -3.14 -25.01
CA ALA A 186 11.25 -3.04 -26.42
C ALA A 186 10.40 -2.05 -27.20
N THR A 187 9.16 -1.76 -26.75
CA THR A 187 8.26 -0.79 -27.39
C THR A 187 8.69 0.66 -27.24
N HIS A 188 9.49 1.01 -26.23
CA HIS A 188 9.87 2.41 -25.93
C HIS A 188 11.36 2.60 -25.62
N ARG A 189 12.07 1.54 -25.25
CA ARG A 189 13.52 1.52 -24.96
C ARG A 189 14.01 2.69 -24.08
N HIS A 190 13.25 3.00 -23.03
CA HIS A 190 13.65 4.02 -22.08
C HIS A 190 14.96 3.61 -21.35
N PRO A 191 15.94 4.53 -21.17
CA PRO A 191 17.25 4.15 -20.64
C PRO A 191 17.25 3.71 -19.17
N THR A 192 16.23 4.08 -18.40
CA THR A 192 16.20 3.83 -16.94
C THR A 192 14.91 3.12 -16.51
N PHE A 193 13.74 3.68 -16.82
CA PHE A 193 12.45 3.20 -16.29
C PHE A 193 11.85 2.08 -17.13
N ILE A 194 11.27 1.11 -16.45
CA ILE A 194 10.43 0.09 -17.10
C ILE A 194 9.05 0.66 -17.44
N PHE A 195 8.48 1.49 -16.57
CA PHE A 195 7.14 2.06 -16.74
C PHE A 195 7.17 3.60 -16.83
N PRO A 196 7.79 4.18 -17.89
CA PRO A 196 7.82 5.63 -18.08
C PRO A 196 6.42 6.16 -18.43
N THR A 197 6.17 7.45 -18.08
CA THR A 197 4.97 8.16 -18.57
C THR A 197 5.06 8.43 -20.05
N GLY A 198 3.93 8.69 -20.71
CA GLY A 198 3.86 9.08 -22.13
C GLY A 198 2.77 8.33 -22.91
N LYS A 199 2.28 8.96 -23.97
CA LYS A 199 1.26 8.39 -24.86
C LYS A 199 1.90 7.61 -26.00
N THR A 200 2.93 8.17 -26.64
CA THR A 200 3.67 7.56 -27.74
C THR A 200 4.95 6.86 -27.26
N ALA A 201 5.56 6.05 -28.11
CA ALA A 201 6.86 5.44 -27.86
C ALA A 201 7.96 6.48 -27.63
N THR A 202 7.96 7.55 -28.41
CA THR A 202 8.90 8.66 -28.31
C THR A 202 8.74 9.42 -26.98
N ASP A 203 7.48 9.71 -26.57
CA ASP A 203 7.22 10.35 -25.29
C ASP A 203 7.74 9.50 -24.13
N ARG A 204 7.51 8.20 -24.19
CA ARG A 204 7.97 7.24 -23.16
C ARG A 204 9.48 7.17 -23.13
N HIS A 205 10.15 7.12 -24.27
CA HIS A 205 11.62 7.11 -24.36
C HIS A 205 12.25 8.33 -23.68
N ARG A 206 11.64 9.51 -23.80
CA ARG A 206 12.13 10.79 -23.28
C ARG A 206 11.56 11.17 -21.91
N ALA A 207 10.74 10.33 -21.33
CA ALA A 207 10.05 10.62 -20.06
C ALA A 207 11.04 10.87 -18.93
N LYS A 208 10.75 11.86 -18.09
CA LYS A 208 11.54 12.16 -16.89
C LYS A 208 10.94 11.56 -15.62
N ILE A 209 9.71 11.05 -15.73
CA ILE A 209 8.94 10.49 -14.62
C ILE A 209 8.26 9.20 -15.04
N VAL A 210 7.89 8.40 -14.05
CA VAL A 210 7.17 7.14 -14.22
C VAL A 210 5.68 7.36 -14.53
N MET A 211 4.99 6.32 -14.95
CA MET A 211 3.57 6.30 -15.27
C MET A 211 2.70 6.79 -14.10
N ASP A 212 1.62 7.51 -14.42
CA ASP A 212 0.70 8.04 -13.42
C ASP A 212 -0.04 6.93 -12.66
N ARG A 213 0.04 7.05 -11.33
CA ARG A 213 -0.61 6.14 -10.40
C ARG A 213 -2.14 6.19 -10.48
N GLY A 214 -2.70 7.39 -10.64
CA GLY A 214 -4.16 7.59 -10.66
C GLY A 214 -4.79 6.98 -11.90
N GLY A 215 -4.17 7.17 -13.06
CA GLY A 215 -4.57 6.56 -14.32
C GLY A 215 -4.56 5.03 -14.25
N LEU A 216 -3.51 4.45 -13.69
CA LEU A 216 -3.40 3.02 -13.49
C LEU A 216 -4.52 2.45 -12.59
N GLN A 217 -4.82 3.11 -11.47
CA GLN A 217 -5.88 2.67 -10.56
C GLN A 217 -7.27 2.78 -11.19
N LYS A 218 -7.52 3.83 -11.98
CA LYS A 218 -8.77 4.00 -12.74
C LYS A 218 -8.93 2.92 -13.79
N SER A 219 -7.87 2.65 -14.56
CA SER A 219 -7.85 1.60 -15.57
C SER A 219 -8.11 0.22 -14.96
N PHE A 220 -7.42 -0.13 -13.89
CA PHE A 220 -7.64 -1.40 -13.20
C PHE A 220 -9.09 -1.56 -12.73
N LYS A 221 -9.66 -0.51 -12.11
CA LYS A 221 -11.05 -0.54 -11.66
C LYS A 221 -12.02 -0.75 -12.83
N ALA A 222 -11.80 -0.07 -13.97
CA ALA A 222 -12.63 -0.23 -15.16
C ALA A 222 -12.56 -1.66 -15.72
N ILE A 223 -11.36 -2.26 -15.77
CA ILE A 223 -11.15 -3.63 -16.25
C ILE A 223 -11.83 -4.65 -15.32
N VAL A 224 -11.73 -4.50 -14.00
CA VAL A 224 -12.42 -5.38 -13.04
C VAL A 224 -13.93 -5.37 -13.29
N VAL A 225 -14.51 -4.20 -13.54
CA VAL A 225 -15.94 -4.06 -13.87
C VAL A 225 -16.26 -4.72 -15.21
N SER A 226 -15.46 -4.49 -16.27
CA SER A 226 -15.68 -5.10 -17.60
C SER A 226 -15.53 -6.62 -17.59
N CYS A 227 -14.74 -7.18 -16.67
CA CYS A 227 -14.63 -8.61 -16.45
C CYS A 227 -15.78 -9.21 -15.64
N ASN A 228 -16.78 -8.42 -15.26
CA ASN A 228 -17.93 -8.83 -14.43
C ASN A 228 -17.50 -9.44 -13.08
N ILE A 229 -16.48 -8.87 -12.44
CA ILE A 229 -15.97 -9.30 -11.15
C ILE A 229 -16.62 -8.42 -10.06
N HIS A 230 -17.49 -9.04 -9.24
CA HIS A 230 -18.26 -8.34 -8.20
C HIS A 230 -17.51 -8.20 -6.85
N LYS A 231 -16.27 -8.67 -6.76
CA LYS A 231 -15.42 -8.57 -5.57
C LYS A 231 -14.94 -7.13 -5.36
N LYS A 232 -14.81 -6.71 -4.08
CA LYS A 232 -14.28 -5.38 -3.70
C LYS A 232 -12.76 -5.34 -3.76
N VAL A 233 -12.21 -5.39 -4.97
CA VAL A 233 -10.77 -5.44 -5.20
C VAL A 233 -10.22 -4.11 -5.70
N THR A 234 -8.99 -3.87 -5.36
CA THR A 234 -8.16 -2.76 -5.84
C THR A 234 -6.88 -3.33 -6.44
N ILE A 235 -6.12 -2.50 -7.13
CA ILE A 235 -4.83 -2.96 -7.66
C ILE A 235 -3.88 -3.50 -6.56
N HIS A 236 -4.04 -3.05 -5.30
CA HIS A 236 -3.28 -3.59 -4.17
C HIS A 236 -3.75 -5.00 -3.77
N SER A 237 -4.97 -5.37 -4.10
CA SER A 237 -5.48 -6.73 -3.86
C SER A 237 -4.70 -7.80 -4.63
N LEU A 238 -4.10 -7.46 -5.79
CA LEU A 238 -3.22 -8.38 -6.53
C LEU A 238 -2.05 -8.88 -5.67
N ARG A 239 -1.51 -8.02 -4.83
CA ARG A 239 -0.47 -8.41 -3.89
C ARG A 239 -1.02 -9.33 -2.77
N HIS A 240 -2.25 -9.11 -2.32
CA HIS A 240 -2.90 -10.04 -1.38
C HIS A 240 -3.16 -11.39 -2.04
N CYS A 241 -3.64 -11.40 -3.30
CA CYS A 241 -3.80 -12.63 -4.08
C CYS A 241 -2.48 -13.39 -4.21
N TYR A 242 -1.37 -12.71 -4.54
CA TYR A 242 -0.06 -13.33 -4.61
C TYR A 242 0.32 -14.05 -3.31
N GLY A 243 0.19 -13.36 -2.16
CA GLY A 243 0.53 -13.96 -0.86
C GLY A 243 -0.38 -15.14 -0.49
N THR A 244 -1.69 -15.07 -0.82
CA THR A 244 -2.64 -16.17 -0.60
C THR A 244 -2.32 -17.35 -1.51
N HIS A 245 -2.12 -17.13 -2.80
CA HIS A 245 -1.81 -18.19 -3.75
C HIS A 245 -0.45 -18.86 -3.50
N LEU A 246 0.55 -18.13 -3.00
CA LEU A 246 1.81 -18.74 -2.55
C LEU A 246 1.60 -19.66 -1.35
N MET A 247 0.71 -19.28 -0.43
CA MET A 247 0.36 -20.13 0.71
C MET A 247 -0.40 -21.38 0.26
N GLU A 248 -1.35 -21.24 -0.65
CA GLU A 248 -2.09 -22.34 -1.27
C GLU A 248 -1.16 -23.30 -2.02
N ALA A 249 -0.11 -22.76 -2.67
CA ALA A 249 0.95 -23.54 -3.31
C ALA A 249 1.92 -24.22 -2.31
N GLY A 250 1.71 -24.05 -1.00
CA GLY A 250 2.50 -24.72 0.04
C GLY A 250 3.74 -23.96 0.50
N LEU A 251 3.95 -22.71 0.05
CA LEU A 251 5.09 -21.93 0.53
C LEU A 251 4.89 -21.53 1.99
N ASN A 252 5.90 -21.74 2.83
CA ASN A 252 5.78 -21.42 4.25
C ASN A 252 5.68 -19.90 4.52
N LEU A 253 5.03 -19.55 5.64
CA LEU A 253 4.73 -18.16 6.00
C LEU A 253 5.98 -17.27 6.09
N ARG A 254 7.12 -17.82 6.50
CA ARG A 254 8.38 -17.09 6.63
C ARG A 254 8.95 -16.71 5.27
N ALA A 255 8.92 -17.64 4.31
CA ALA A 255 9.34 -17.38 2.94
C ALA A 255 8.43 -16.32 2.28
N ILE A 256 7.10 -16.44 2.45
CA ILE A 256 6.14 -15.42 1.98
C ILE A 256 6.44 -14.06 2.61
N GLN A 257 6.75 -14.01 3.90
CA GLN A 257 7.11 -12.76 4.59
C GLN A 257 8.35 -12.10 3.98
N GLN A 258 9.38 -12.89 3.67
CA GLN A 258 10.61 -12.40 3.04
C GLN A 258 10.35 -11.90 1.62
N GLU A 259 9.70 -12.70 0.79
CA GLU A 259 9.35 -12.37 -0.60
C GLU A 259 8.54 -11.08 -0.69
N MET A 260 7.52 -10.94 0.14
CA MET A 260 6.70 -9.74 0.17
C MET A 260 7.34 -8.55 0.89
N GLY A 261 8.42 -8.74 1.64
CA GLY A 261 9.06 -7.68 2.44
C GLY A 261 8.11 -7.10 3.50
N HIS A 262 7.46 -7.96 4.26
CA HIS A 262 6.64 -7.56 5.39
C HIS A 262 7.50 -7.36 6.63
N GLY A 263 7.53 -6.13 7.15
CA GLY A 263 8.29 -5.79 8.36
C GLY A 263 7.71 -6.38 9.66
N SER A 264 6.50 -6.95 9.61
CA SER A 264 5.85 -7.61 10.74
C SER A 264 5.19 -8.91 10.30
N PRO A 265 5.40 -10.02 11.02
CA PRO A 265 4.73 -11.29 10.78
C PRO A 265 3.19 -11.17 10.80
N LYS A 266 2.65 -10.26 11.62
CA LYS A 266 1.20 -10.01 11.70
C LYS A 266 0.59 -9.62 10.33
N THR A 267 1.36 -8.99 9.46
CA THR A 267 0.89 -8.59 8.12
C THR A 267 0.78 -9.81 7.19
N THR A 268 1.63 -10.81 7.37
CA THR A 268 1.64 -12.04 6.56
C THR A 268 0.64 -13.06 7.12
N ALA A 269 0.43 -13.08 8.43
CA ALA A 269 -0.51 -13.99 9.09
C ALA A 269 -1.97 -13.86 8.61
N ILE A 270 -2.34 -12.77 7.93
CA ILE A 270 -3.66 -12.64 7.33
C ILE A 270 -3.93 -13.72 6.27
N TYR A 271 -2.89 -14.20 5.60
CA TYR A 271 -3.02 -15.21 4.56
C TYR A 271 -3.39 -16.58 5.09
N THR A 272 -2.99 -16.92 6.33
CA THR A 272 -3.38 -18.18 6.97
C THR A 272 -4.89 -18.29 7.22
N GLN A 273 -5.59 -17.17 7.28
CA GLN A 273 -7.04 -17.09 7.46
C GLN A 273 -7.82 -17.12 6.14
N LEU A 274 -7.12 -17.07 5.01
CA LEU A 274 -7.70 -16.94 3.67
C LEU A 274 -7.64 -18.25 2.86
N THR A 275 -6.97 -19.30 3.38
CA THR A 275 -6.73 -20.54 2.63
C THR A 275 -7.45 -21.72 3.27
N GLU A 276 -8.34 -22.36 2.51
CA GLU A 276 -8.96 -23.66 2.90
C GLU A 276 -7.93 -24.78 2.93
N GLN A 277 -6.92 -24.72 2.05
CA GLN A 277 -5.85 -25.70 1.96
C GLN A 277 -5.04 -25.83 3.26
N VAL A 278 -4.85 -24.73 3.99
CA VAL A 278 -4.17 -24.79 5.31
C VAL A 278 -4.99 -25.55 6.32
N GLN A 279 -6.33 -25.46 6.28
CA GLN A 279 -7.21 -26.22 7.17
C GLN A 279 -7.16 -27.71 6.83
N GLN A 280 -7.22 -28.08 5.55
CA GLN A 280 -7.15 -29.47 5.12
C GLN A 280 -5.79 -30.09 5.44
N ASN A 281 -4.69 -29.41 5.11
CA ASN A 281 -3.34 -29.88 5.46
C ASN A 281 -3.15 -30.03 6.98
N THR A 282 -3.75 -29.14 7.78
CA THR A 282 -3.72 -29.24 9.24
C THR A 282 -4.45 -30.47 9.73
N LEU A 283 -5.63 -30.75 9.18
CA LEU A 283 -6.41 -31.95 9.51
C LEU A 283 -5.61 -33.23 9.20
N ASP A 284 -5.01 -33.32 8.02
CA ASP A 284 -4.24 -34.47 7.60
C ASP A 284 -2.99 -34.69 8.49
N ILE A 285 -2.30 -33.61 8.86
CA ILE A 285 -1.16 -33.66 9.80
C ILE A 285 -1.62 -34.12 11.18
N VAL A 286 -2.73 -33.53 11.70
CA VAL A 286 -3.25 -33.90 13.02
C VAL A 286 -3.72 -35.36 13.02
N ASN A 287 -4.45 -35.79 11.99
CA ASN A 287 -4.85 -37.19 11.85
C ASN A 287 -3.64 -38.12 11.82
N THR A 288 -2.60 -37.78 11.05
CA THR A 288 -1.36 -38.58 11.01
C THR A 288 -0.67 -38.65 12.39
N MET A 289 -0.68 -37.55 13.13
CA MET A 289 -0.10 -37.50 14.47
C MET A 289 -0.90 -38.34 15.47
N VAL A 290 -2.23 -38.20 15.45
CA VAL A 290 -3.11 -38.91 16.39
C VAL A 290 -3.16 -40.38 16.07
N ASN A 291 -3.18 -40.81 14.79
CA ASN A 291 -3.19 -42.20 14.37
C ASN A 291 -1.89 -42.98 14.76
N ARG A 292 -0.83 -42.26 15.15
CA ARG A 292 0.39 -42.87 15.72
C ARG A 292 0.27 -43.23 17.20
N LEU A 293 -0.80 -42.79 17.85
CA LEU A 293 -1.06 -43.11 19.24
C LEU A 293 -1.77 -44.48 19.32
N SER A 294 -1.17 -45.43 20.03
CA SER A 294 -1.78 -46.72 20.32
C SER A 294 -2.82 -46.55 21.43
N ILE A 295 -3.99 -46.01 21.09
CA ILE A 295 -5.08 -45.80 22.04
C ILE A 295 -6.17 -46.85 21.77
N ASN A 296 -6.60 -47.58 22.80
CA ASN A 296 -7.73 -48.46 22.72
C ASN A 296 -8.99 -47.69 23.08
N LEU A 297 -9.78 -47.31 22.09
CA LEU A 297 -11.03 -46.56 22.24
C LEU A 297 -12.25 -47.50 22.41
N ASP A 298 -12.05 -48.83 22.38
CA ASP A 298 -13.10 -49.84 22.40
C ASP A 298 -13.47 -50.30 23.82
N GLN A 299 -13.28 -49.45 24.84
CA GLN A 299 -13.81 -49.78 26.18
C GLN A 299 -14.74 -48.69 26.66
N GLU A 300 -15.99 -48.75 26.15
CA GLU A 300 -17.17 -48.42 26.96
C GLU A 300 -18.36 -49.01 26.23
N GLY A 301 -18.81 -50.21 26.76
CA GLY A 301 -20.08 -50.82 26.47
C GLY A 301 -21.21 -50.23 27.31
#